data_7b54b76559c7b36c8860feeef849e69c
#
_entry.id   7b54b76559c7b36c8860feeef849e69c
#
_cell.length_a   1.000
_cell.length_b   1.000
_cell.length_c   1.000
_cell.angle_alpha   90.00
_cell.angle_beta   90.00
_cell.angle_gamma   90.00
#
_symmetry.space_group_name_H-M   'P 1'
#
loop_
_entity.id
_entity.type
_entity.pdbx_description
1 polymer ?
#
loop_
_entity_poly.entity_id
_entity_poly.type
_entity_poly.pdbx_seq_one_letter_code
_entity_poly.pdbx_strand_id
1 'polypeptide(L)'
;MSSEIVLPILNNHFTPYIDYSSSNLPSGDTKTSFSFIEYGIKYYFGEKGHGLFASLGQSKLDANFTFNELFFSDNTMTTLGSAKVPLGLNTTNLKLGIKTGDAFFFRFEIGYGIGDIPSELKFNVNTNGINKSFTEERPAIPGLSSGGILLANFGFGFAF
;
A
#
# COMPACT_ATOMS: atom_id res chain seq x y z
N MET A 1 7.73 3.09 -8.62
CA MET A 1 7.88 4.05 -9.75
C MET A 1 6.81 5.10 -9.57
N SER A 2 7.14 6.38 -9.75
CA SER A 2 6.21 7.51 -9.63
C SER A 2 6.41 8.41 -10.85
N SER A 3 5.32 8.93 -11.40
CA SER A 3 5.35 9.89 -12.51
C SER A 3 4.43 11.06 -12.18
N GLU A 4 4.93 12.27 -12.42
CA GLU A 4 4.22 13.52 -12.16
C GLU A 4 4.33 14.43 -13.39
N ILE A 5 3.24 15.12 -13.72
CA ILE A 5 3.21 16.10 -14.82
C ILE A 5 2.72 17.43 -14.25
N VAL A 6 3.60 18.45 -14.25
CA VAL A 6 3.23 19.80 -13.81
C VAL A 6 2.45 20.49 -14.92
N LEU A 7 1.25 20.98 -14.62
CA LEU A 7 0.38 21.64 -15.58
C LEU A 7 0.63 23.16 -15.63
N PRO A 8 1.13 23.71 -16.75
CA PRO A 8 1.49 25.13 -16.84
C PRO A 8 0.28 26.08 -16.85
N ILE A 9 -0.90 25.57 -17.21
CA ILE A 9 -2.14 26.37 -17.31
C ILE A 9 -2.70 26.86 -15.98
N LEU A 10 -2.25 26.31 -14.86
CA LEU A 10 -2.70 26.65 -13.50
C LEU A 10 -1.53 27.16 -12.66
N ASN A 11 -0.72 28.05 -13.23
CA ASN A 11 0.49 28.60 -12.61
C ASN A 11 1.47 27.55 -12.08
N ASN A 12 1.48 26.36 -12.69
CA ASN A 12 2.35 25.23 -12.28
C ASN A 12 2.11 24.72 -10.85
N HIS A 13 0.93 24.96 -10.30
CA HIS A 13 0.58 24.46 -8.97
C HIS A 13 -0.04 23.05 -8.99
N PHE A 14 -0.75 22.68 -10.05
CA PHE A 14 -1.42 21.38 -10.16
C PHE A 14 -0.59 20.35 -10.90
N THR A 15 -0.50 19.17 -10.31
CA THR A 15 0.32 18.09 -10.81
C THR A 15 -0.43 16.76 -10.70
N PRO A 16 -1.02 16.26 -11.79
CA PRO A 16 -1.49 14.89 -11.84
C PRO A 16 -0.33 13.93 -11.60
N TYR A 17 -0.59 12.85 -10.89
CA TYR A 17 0.41 11.85 -10.61
C TYR A 17 -0.14 10.43 -10.68
N ILE A 18 0.76 9.50 -10.92
CA ILE A 18 0.54 8.08 -10.78
C ILE A 18 1.74 7.46 -10.07
N ASP A 19 1.48 6.73 -9.01
CA ASP A 19 2.48 5.98 -8.25
C ASP A 19 2.20 4.48 -8.41
N TYR A 20 3.22 3.72 -8.72
CA TYR A 20 3.15 2.26 -8.80
C TYR A 20 4.30 1.63 -8.02
N SER A 21 3.99 0.64 -7.21
CA SER A 21 4.97 -0.15 -6.49
C SER A 21 4.57 -1.61 -6.50
N SER A 22 5.53 -2.49 -6.68
CA SER A 22 5.33 -3.93 -6.51
C SER A 22 6.56 -4.56 -5.90
N SER A 23 6.36 -5.57 -5.09
CA SER A 23 7.45 -6.33 -4.50
C SER A 23 7.04 -7.77 -4.26
N ASN A 24 8.05 -8.66 -4.36
CA ASN A 24 7.96 -10.04 -3.95
C ASN A 24 9.09 -10.29 -2.95
N LEU A 25 8.75 -10.42 -1.69
CA LEU A 25 9.70 -10.59 -0.59
C LEU A 25 9.62 -12.02 -0.06
N PRO A 26 10.57 -12.88 -0.42
CA PRO A 26 10.73 -14.17 0.24
C PRO A 26 11.39 -13.94 1.61
N SER A 27 10.85 -14.53 2.66
CA SER A 27 11.43 -14.50 4.00
C SER A 27 11.25 -15.89 4.64
N GLY A 28 12.25 -16.76 4.50
CA GLY A 28 12.15 -18.15 4.95
C GLY A 28 10.95 -18.86 4.30
N ASP A 29 10.09 -19.41 5.15
CA ASP A 29 8.89 -20.14 4.70
C ASP A 29 7.70 -19.24 4.37
N THR A 30 7.87 -17.93 4.50
CA THR A 30 6.85 -16.92 4.15
C THR A 30 7.21 -16.21 2.86
N LYS A 31 6.24 -16.07 1.96
CA LYS A 31 6.34 -15.23 0.77
C LYS A 31 5.29 -14.13 0.84
N THR A 32 5.75 -12.89 0.74
CA THR A 32 4.86 -11.73 0.67
C THR A 32 4.97 -11.11 -0.71
N SER A 33 3.87 -11.02 -1.41
CA SER A 33 3.78 -10.24 -2.65
C SER A 33 2.78 -9.13 -2.46
N PHE A 34 3.12 -7.94 -2.94
CA PHE A 34 2.17 -6.85 -2.99
C PHE A 34 2.31 -6.05 -4.29
N SER A 35 1.22 -5.46 -4.71
CA SER A 35 1.17 -4.43 -5.72
C SER A 35 0.33 -3.26 -5.21
N PHE A 36 0.81 -2.07 -5.46
CA PHE A 36 0.17 -0.83 -5.07
C PHE A 36 0.13 0.11 -6.26
N ILE A 37 -1.02 0.66 -6.54
CA ILE A 37 -1.20 1.73 -7.52
C ILE A 37 -1.97 2.87 -6.86
N GLU A 38 -1.51 4.10 -7.07
CA GLU A 38 -2.20 5.30 -6.65
C GLU A 38 -2.17 6.31 -7.79
N TYR A 39 -3.27 7.02 -8.00
CA TYR A 39 -3.38 8.12 -8.94
C TYR A 39 -4.17 9.26 -8.33
N GLY A 40 -3.84 10.48 -8.71
CA GLY A 40 -4.47 11.66 -8.13
C GLY A 40 -3.90 12.97 -8.62
N ILE A 41 -4.12 13.99 -7.82
CA ILE A 41 -3.66 15.36 -8.07
C ILE A 41 -2.92 15.86 -6.83
N LYS A 42 -1.79 16.53 -7.07
CA LYS A 42 -1.05 17.33 -6.08
C LYS A 42 -1.27 18.81 -6.36
N TYR A 43 -1.44 19.57 -5.31
CA TYR A 43 -1.41 21.01 -5.33
C TYR A 43 -0.18 21.50 -4.58
N TYR A 44 0.75 22.12 -5.30
CA TYR A 44 1.94 22.73 -4.72
C TYR A 44 1.64 24.14 -4.26
N PHE A 45 1.99 24.48 -3.02
CA PHE A 45 1.86 25.85 -2.50
C PHE A 45 2.90 26.79 -3.07
N GLY A 46 4.05 26.24 -3.48
CA GLY A 46 5.08 26.93 -4.25
C GLY A 46 4.92 26.74 -5.76
N GLU A 47 5.66 27.49 -6.54
CA GLU A 47 5.66 27.38 -8.00
C GLU A 47 6.49 26.21 -8.51
N LYS A 48 6.24 25.80 -9.77
CA LYS A 48 7.02 24.80 -10.52
C LYS A 48 7.07 23.39 -9.90
N GLY A 49 6.06 23.01 -9.13
CA GLY A 49 5.99 21.67 -8.55
C GLY A 49 7.04 21.39 -7.49
N HIS A 50 7.46 22.41 -6.74
CA HIS A 50 8.40 22.32 -5.62
C HIS A 50 7.82 22.83 -4.31
N GLY A 51 8.46 22.47 -3.21
CA GLY A 51 8.07 22.88 -1.88
C GLY A 51 6.98 22.03 -1.28
N LEU A 52 6.20 22.64 -0.41
CA LEU A 52 5.06 22.00 0.25
C LEU A 52 3.92 21.76 -0.73
N PHE A 53 3.25 20.64 -0.57
CA PHE A 53 2.07 20.31 -1.35
C PHE A 53 1.04 19.51 -0.53
N ALA A 54 -0.20 19.57 -0.98
CA ALA A 54 -1.27 18.67 -0.58
C ALA A 54 -1.64 17.76 -1.76
N SER A 55 -2.03 16.53 -1.50
CA SER A 55 -2.48 15.61 -2.54
C SER A 55 -3.77 14.92 -2.16
N LEU A 56 -4.59 14.69 -3.19
CA LEU A 56 -5.79 13.87 -3.14
C LEU A 56 -5.66 12.79 -4.20
N GLY A 57 -5.84 11.53 -3.80
CA GLY A 57 -5.69 10.40 -4.70
C GLY A 57 -6.60 9.23 -4.36
N GLN A 58 -6.65 8.30 -5.29
CA GLN A 58 -7.27 6.99 -5.11
C GLN A 58 -6.19 5.92 -5.22
N SER A 59 -6.21 4.95 -4.32
CA SER A 59 -5.27 3.86 -4.40
C SER A 59 -5.91 2.49 -4.26
N LYS A 60 -5.22 1.52 -4.82
CA LYS A 60 -5.50 0.10 -4.69
C LYS A 60 -4.23 -0.62 -4.24
N LEU A 61 -4.34 -1.35 -3.14
CA LEU A 61 -3.32 -2.27 -2.64
C LEU A 61 -3.86 -3.68 -2.75
N ASP A 62 -3.13 -4.55 -3.44
CA ASP A 62 -3.36 -5.99 -3.44
C ASP A 62 -2.12 -6.64 -2.81
N ALA A 63 -2.31 -7.34 -1.70
CA ALA A 63 -1.25 -8.08 -1.02
C ALA A 63 -1.64 -9.55 -0.84
N ASN A 64 -0.66 -10.44 -0.96
CA ASN A 64 -0.82 -11.86 -0.70
C ASN A 64 0.30 -12.33 0.23
N PHE A 65 -0.09 -12.87 1.36
CA PHE A 65 0.81 -13.52 2.29
C PHE A 65 0.68 -15.02 2.11
N THR A 66 1.78 -15.70 1.84
CA THR A 66 1.83 -17.16 1.70
C THR A 66 2.76 -17.71 2.75
N PHE A 67 2.25 -18.60 3.57
CA PHE A 67 2.96 -19.35 4.59
C PHE A 67 3.06 -20.79 4.12
N ASN A 68 4.25 -21.30 3.91
CA ASN A 68 4.47 -22.64 3.33
C ASN A 68 4.46 -23.75 4.39
N GLU A 69 4.85 -23.43 5.64
CA GLU A 69 4.96 -24.39 6.72
C GLU A 69 4.25 -23.89 7.98
N LEU A 70 2.96 -24.14 8.07
CA LEU A 70 2.17 -23.85 9.27
C LEU A 70 1.66 -25.16 9.87
N PHE A 71 1.76 -25.25 11.18
CA PHE A 71 1.16 -26.34 11.93
C PHE A 71 -0.29 -26.01 12.26
N PHE A 72 -1.19 -26.80 11.70
CA PHE A 72 -2.61 -26.75 12.02
C PHE A 72 -2.94 -27.87 12.97
N SER A 73 -3.47 -27.51 14.14
CA SER A 73 -3.92 -28.51 15.13
C SER A 73 -5.46 -28.57 15.08
N ASP A 74 -5.98 -29.72 14.73
CA ASP A 74 -7.36 -30.11 15.02
C ASP A 74 -7.34 -31.00 16.27
N ASN A 75 -8.42 -31.10 17.00
CA ASN A 75 -8.51 -31.79 18.31
C ASN A 75 -7.84 -33.15 18.41
N THR A 76 -7.45 -33.74 17.29
CA THR A 76 -6.85 -35.09 17.22
C THR A 76 -5.52 -35.19 16.48
N MET A 77 -5.15 -34.18 15.65
CA MET A 77 -3.93 -34.26 14.82
C MET A 77 -3.31 -32.88 14.59
N THR A 78 -2.00 -32.82 14.63
CA THR A 78 -1.22 -31.67 14.13
C THR A 78 -0.70 -32.01 12.73
N THR A 79 -1.08 -31.20 11.75
CA THR A 79 -0.72 -31.42 10.33
C THR A 79 0.00 -30.20 9.78
N LEU A 80 1.07 -30.43 9.01
CA LEU A 80 1.77 -29.40 8.29
C LEU A 80 0.97 -29.01 7.03
N GLY A 81 0.83 -27.72 6.80
CA GLY A 81 0.10 -27.22 5.64
C GLY A 81 0.58 -25.84 5.20
N SER A 82 0.05 -25.35 4.11
CA SER A 82 0.27 -23.99 3.63
C SER A 82 -0.98 -23.14 3.77
N ALA A 83 -0.80 -21.85 4.04
CA ALA A 83 -1.90 -20.88 4.09
C ALA A 83 -1.64 -19.71 3.16
N LYS A 84 -2.71 -19.21 2.54
CA LYS A 84 -2.70 -17.96 1.75
C LYS A 84 -3.71 -16.99 2.34
N VAL A 85 -3.25 -15.76 2.53
CA VAL A 85 -4.05 -14.66 3.05
C VAL A 85 -4.03 -13.53 2.03
N PRO A 86 -5.05 -13.43 1.16
CA PRO A 86 -5.19 -12.28 0.27
C PRO A 86 -5.74 -11.08 1.04
N LEU A 87 -5.19 -9.90 0.77
CA LEU A 87 -5.64 -8.62 1.31
C LEU A 87 -5.76 -7.63 0.16
N GLY A 88 -6.96 -7.14 -0.09
CA GLY A 88 -7.23 -6.07 -1.05
C GLY A 88 -7.77 -4.83 -0.33
N LEU A 89 -7.16 -3.67 -0.56
CA LEU A 89 -7.58 -2.40 0.01
C LEU A 89 -7.76 -1.36 -1.10
N ASN A 90 -8.88 -0.64 -1.04
CA ASN A 90 -9.11 0.54 -1.86
C ASN A 90 -9.28 1.74 -0.92
N THR A 91 -8.51 2.80 -1.14
CA THR A 91 -8.57 3.98 -0.27
C THR A 91 -8.59 5.28 -1.06
N THR A 92 -9.27 6.28 -0.51
CA THR A 92 -9.15 7.68 -0.90
C THR A 92 -8.11 8.32 0.01
N ASN A 93 -7.03 8.81 -0.56
CA ASN A 93 -5.86 9.28 0.17
C ASN A 93 -5.81 10.80 0.21
N LEU A 94 -5.63 11.36 1.40
CA LEU A 94 -5.31 12.76 1.61
C LEU A 94 -3.93 12.84 2.26
N LYS A 95 -2.99 13.50 1.59
CA LYS A 95 -1.59 13.57 2.05
C LYS A 95 -1.08 15.01 2.01
N LEU A 96 -0.15 15.30 2.89
CA LEU A 96 0.70 16.48 2.86
C LEU A 96 2.13 16.06 2.63
N GLY A 97 2.89 16.83 1.88
CA GLY A 97 4.25 16.48 1.58
C GLY A 97 5.13 17.67 1.26
N ILE A 98 6.40 17.38 1.13
CA ILE A 98 7.42 18.32 0.68
C ILE A 98 8.28 17.67 -0.40
N LYS A 99 8.57 18.43 -1.45
CA LYS A 99 9.50 18.08 -2.51
C LYS A 99 10.60 19.13 -2.57
N THR A 100 11.85 18.70 -2.44
CA THR A 100 13.03 19.59 -2.43
C THR A 100 14.04 19.14 -3.46
N GLY A 101 14.77 20.09 -4.03
CA GLY A 101 15.74 19.86 -5.11
C GLY A 101 15.17 20.23 -6.48
N ASP A 102 16.04 20.36 -7.47
CA ASP A 102 15.69 20.75 -8.84
C ASP A 102 15.72 19.52 -9.76
N ALA A 103 16.76 19.35 -10.57
CA ALA A 103 16.91 18.21 -11.47
C ALA A 103 16.97 16.87 -10.72
N PHE A 104 17.57 16.83 -9.54
CA PHE A 104 17.48 15.73 -8.59
C PHE A 104 16.68 16.17 -7.37
N PHE A 105 15.63 15.43 -7.02
CA PHE A 105 14.75 15.82 -5.93
C PHE A 105 14.56 14.69 -4.90
N PHE A 106 14.24 15.14 -3.68
CA PHE A 106 13.70 14.30 -2.61
C PHE A 106 12.25 14.68 -2.34
N ARG A 107 11.45 13.70 -2.01
CA ARG A 107 10.03 13.85 -1.68
C ARG A 107 9.70 13.05 -0.42
N PHE A 108 8.99 13.70 0.49
CA PHE A 108 8.40 13.06 1.66
C PHE A 108 6.92 13.41 1.72
N GLU A 109 6.11 12.42 2.02
CA GLU A 109 4.65 12.56 2.14
C GLU A 109 4.17 11.81 3.37
N ILE A 110 3.20 12.42 4.08
CA ILE A 110 2.45 11.78 5.15
C ILE A 110 0.97 12.08 4.97
N GLY A 111 0.11 11.12 5.31
CA GLY A 111 -1.32 11.30 5.13
C GLY A 111 -2.15 10.16 5.66
N TYR A 112 -3.41 10.17 5.27
CA TYR A 112 -4.37 9.17 5.68
C TYR A 112 -5.18 8.71 4.47
N GLY A 113 -5.28 7.38 4.32
CA GLY A 113 -6.13 6.73 3.33
C GLY A 113 -7.43 6.29 3.98
N ILE A 114 -8.55 6.81 3.51
CA ILE A 114 -9.91 6.49 3.98
C ILE A 114 -10.45 5.38 3.10
N GLY A 115 -10.95 4.29 3.69
CA GLY A 115 -11.52 3.16 2.98
C GLY A 115 -11.96 2.04 3.92
N ASP A 116 -12.70 1.11 3.36
CA ASP A 116 -13.12 -0.08 4.09
C ASP A 116 -11.97 -1.07 4.20
N ILE A 117 -11.44 -1.20 5.41
CA ILE A 117 -10.37 -2.14 5.71
C ILE A 117 -10.98 -3.33 6.44
N PRO A 118 -10.82 -4.55 5.92
CA PRO A 118 -11.41 -5.73 6.53
C PRO A 118 -10.99 -5.87 8.00
N SER A 119 -11.95 -6.05 8.89
CA SER A 119 -11.70 -6.39 10.29
C SER A 119 -11.29 -7.84 10.46
N GLU A 120 -11.57 -8.66 9.45
CA GLU A 120 -11.29 -10.09 9.43
C GLU A 120 -10.41 -10.44 8.23
N LEU A 121 -9.52 -11.39 8.41
CA LEU A 121 -8.67 -11.94 7.36
C LEU A 121 -9.12 -13.36 7.01
N LYS A 122 -9.28 -13.63 5.72
CA LYS A 122 -9.64 -14.95 5.21
C LYS A 122 -8.38 -15.76 4.93
N PHE A 123 -8.22 -16.84 5.65
CA PHE A 123 -7.15 -17.81 5.47
C PHE A 123 -7.62 -18.95 4.57
N ASN A 124 -6.91 -19.17 3.47
CA ASN A 124 -7.12 -20.34 2.61
C ASN A 124 -6.00 -21.35 2.89
N VAL A 125 -6.34 -22.43 3.53
CA VAL A 125 -5.37 -23.44 3.99
C VAL A 125 -5.46 -24.68 3.12
N ASN A 126 -4.31 -25.20 2.71
CA ASN A 126 -4.18 -26.48 2.04
C ASN A 126 -3.38 -27.44 2.93
N THR A 127 -4.01 -28.56 3.29
CA THR A 127 -3.42 -29.62 4.06
C THR A 127 -3.64 -30.94 3.34
N ASN A 128 -2.58 -31.56 2.86
CA ASN A 128 -2.64 -32.87 2.14
C ASN A 128 -3.65 -32.87 0.97
N GLY A 129 -3.76 -31.77 0.21
CA GLY A 129 -4.70 -31.65 -0.91
C GLY A 129 -6.13 -31.28 -0.50
N ILE A 130 -6.42 -31.13 0.78
CA ILE A 130 -7.72 -30.65 1.27
C ILE A 130 -7.66 -29.15 1.50
N ASN A 131 -8.50 -28.40 0.79
CA ASN A 131 -8.62 -26.96 0.96
C ASN A 131 -9.70 -26.63 1.99
N LYS A 132 -9.32 -25.87 3.01
CA LYS A 132 -10.22 -25.29 4.00
C LYS A 132 -10.06 -23.77 4.03
N SER A 133 -11.12 -23.05 4.34
CA SER A 133 -11.07 -21.61 4.57
C SER A 133 -11.62 -21.31 5.95
N PHE A 134 -10.96 -20.44 6.67
CA PHE A 134 -11.43 -19.90 7.94
C PHE A 134 -11.15 -18.41 8.00
N THR A 135 -11.82 -17.73 8.89
CA THR A 135 -11.75 -16.29 9.05
C THR A 135 -11.31 -15.99 10.49
N GLU A 136 -10.32 -15.14 10.62
CA GLU A 136 -9.77 -14.72 11.91
C GLU A 136 -9.83 -13.19 12.01
N GLU A 137 -10.05 -12.67 13.20
CA GLU A 137 -9.97 -11.23 13.44
C GLU A 137 -8.58 -10.72 13.09
N ARG A 138 -8.55 -9.59 12.41
CA ARG A 138 -7.30 -8.93 12.06
C ARG A 138 -6.58 -8.45 13.33
N PRO A 139 -5.30 -8.77 13.51
CA PRO A 139 -4.54 -8.25 14.64
C PRO A 139 -4.50 -6.72 14.60
N ALA A 140 -4.38 -6.09 15.77
CA ALA A 140 -4.22 -4.65 15.85
C ALA A 140 -2.88 -4.24 15.22
N ILE A 141 -2.93 -3.48 14.13
CA ILE A 141 -1.76 -2.95 13.43
C ILE A 141 -1.73 -1.43 13.64
N PRO A 142 -0.65 -0.86 14.20
CA PRO A 142 -0.55 0.59 14.37
C PRO A 142 -0.74 1.32 13.03
N GLY A 143 -1.58 2.36 13.04
CA GLY A 143 -1.90 3.14 11.84
C GLY A 143 -2.95 2.52 10.92
N LEU A 144 -3.50 1.34 11.25
CA LEU A 144 -4.55 0.68 10.49
C LEU A 144 -5.82 0.55 11.33
N SER A 145 -6.90 1.18 10.89
CA SER A 145 -8.24 1.10 11.49
C SER A 145 -9.23 0.47 10.52
N SER A 146 -10.47 0.23 10.93
CA SER A 146 -11.52 -0.22 10.03
C SER A 146 -11.90 0.82 8.96
N GLY A 147 -11.69 2.11 9.25
CA GLY A 147 -12.03 3.21 8.35
C GLY A 147 -10.84 3.79 7.58
N GLY A 148 -9.62 3.29 7.78
CA GLY A 148 -8.49 3.82 7.03
C GLY A 148 -7.10 3.43 7.52
N ILE A 149 -6.11 3.96 6.81
CA ILE A 149 -4.69 3.64 7.00
C ILE A 149 -3.83 4.89 7.02
N LEU A 150 -2.88 4.95 7.94
CA LEU A 150 -1.82 5.96 7.93
C LEU A 150 -0.85 5.68 6.78
N LEU A 151 -0.54 6.70 5.99
CA LEU A 151 0.35 6.62 4.84
C LEU A 151 1.61 7.45 5.10
N ALA A 152 2.77 6.91 4.77
CA ALA A 152 4.02 7.63 4.75
C ALA A 152 4.84 7.17 3.54
N ASN A 153 5.25 8.11 2.69
CA ASN A 153 6.06 7.84 1.50
C ASN A 153 7.33 8.67 1.52
N PHE A 154 8.41 8.04 1.14
CA PHE A 154 9.68 8.70 0.87
C PHE A 154 10.12 8.33 -0.55
N GLY A 155 10.59 9.30 -1.30
CA GLY A 155 11.04 9.11 -2.67
C GLY A 155 12.16 10.06 -3.07
N PHE A 156 12.88 9.66 -4.09
CA PHE A 156 13.84 10.50 -4.80
C PHE A 156 13.70 10.24 -6.30
N GLY A 157 14.10 11.22 -7.11
CA GLY A 157 13.96 11.10 -8.56
C GLY A 157 14.60 12.24 -9.31
N PHE A 158 14.37 12.24 -10.62
CA PHE A 158 14.83 13.25 -11.54
C PHE A 158 13.66 13.99 -12.17
N ALA A 159 13.77 15.30 -12.29
CA ALA A 159 12.85 16.16 -13.04
C ALA A 159 13.49 16.56 -14.37
N PHE A 160 12.68 16.59 -15.45
CA PHE A 160 13.10 16.93 -16.80
C PHE A 160 12.34 18.15 -17.30
#